data_c1fbb952a55e017600711f58abc75e22
#
_entry.id   c1fbb952a55e017600711f58abc75e22
#
_cell.length_a   1.000
_cell.length_b   1.000
_cell.length_c   1.000
_cell.angle_alpha   90.00
_cell.angle_beta   90.00
_cell.angle_gamma   90.00
#
_symmetry.space_group_name_H-M   'P 1'
#
loop_
_entity.id
_entity.type
_entity.pdbx_description
1 polymer ?
#
loop_
_entity_poly.entity_id
_entity_poly.type
_entity_poly.pdbx_seq_one_letter_code
_entity_poly.pdbx_strand_id
1 'polypeptide(L)'
;MQISQPVRSIIDNDKKKIYLQVLSDHFCLTIISDIINNPKTAVDISRDTKIPISTVYRRLQFLQENKLLKITGGIGKDGKYFLYQSRMKGFSTVFNGKSLEITVTSNLNFTIL
;
A
#
# COMPACT_ATOMS: atom_id res chain seq x y z
N MET A 1 -7.02 12.99 24.32
CA MET A 1 -5.72 12.30 24.16
C MET A 1 -5.43 12.08 22.70
N GLN A 2 -4.30 12.54 22.25
CA GLN A 2 -3.89 12.36 20.86
C GLN A 2 -3.09 11.07 20.75
N ILE A 3 -3.52 10.17 19.88
CA ILE A 3 -2.79 8.93 19.62
C ILE A 3 -1.87 9.17 18.44
N SER A 4 -0.56 9.12 18.67
CA SER A 4 0.44 9.20 17.61
C SER A 4 0.37 7.93 16.76
N GLN A 5 0.43 8.09 15.44
CA GLN A 5 0.55 6.95 14.56
C GLN A 5 1.96 6.37 14.66
N PRO A 6 2.11 5.03 14.69
CA PRO A 6 3.42 4.43 14.73
C PRO A 6 4.24 4.78 13.49
N VAL A 7 5.46 5.24 13.72
CA VAL A 7 6.42 5.55 12.67
C VAL A 7 7.65 4.68 12.91
N ARG A 8 8.15 4.08 11.85
CA ARG A 8 9.34 3.25 11.93
C ARG A 8 10.31 3.58 10.80
N SER A 9 11.59 3.41 11.09
CA SER A 9 12.65 3.57 10.09
C SER A 9 12.91 2.24 9.38
N ILE A 10 13.15 2.32 8.08
CA ILE A 10 13.54 1.16 7.28
C ILE A 10 15.05 1.12 7.23
N ILE A 11 15.64 0.03 7.75
CA ILE A 11 17.09 -0.12 7.86
C ILE A 11 17.65 -0.97 6.72
N ASP A 12 16.93 -2.02 6.33
CA ASP A 12 17.35 -2.94 5.29
C ASP A 12 17.43 -2.24 3.92
N ASN A 13 18.60 -2.31 3.27
CA ASN A 13 18.81 -1.63 2.00
C ASN A 13 17.94 -2.18 0.87
N ASP A 14 17.64 -3.46 0.87
CA ASP A 14 16.77 -4.05 -0.15
C ASP A 14 15.33 -3.56 0.02
N LYS A 15 14.87 -3.43 1.27
CA LYS A 15 13.56 -2.86 1.55
C LYS A 15 13.50 -1.38 1.16
N LYS A 16 14.58 -0.62 1.40
CA LYS A 16 14.64 0.78 0.96
C LYS A 16 14.42 0.90 -0.54
N LYS A 17 15.02 0.01 -1.32
CA LYS A 17 14.83 0.00 -2.78
C LYS A 17 13.37 -0.20 -3.17
N ILE A 18 12.65 -1.06 -2.45
CA ILE A 18 11.23 -1.30 -2.71
C ILE A 18 10.42 -0.01 -2.50
N TYR A 19 10.66 0.71 -1.40
CA TYR A 19 9.96 1.98 -1.15
C TYR A 19 10.28 3.01 -2.24
N LEU A 20 11.52 3.04 -2.72
CA LEU A 20 11.89 3.93 -3.82
C LEU A 20 11.17 3.55 -5.12
N GLN A 21 11.03 2.27 -5.41
CA GLN A 21 10.27 1.80 -6.57
C GLN A 21 8.81 2.23 -6.48
N VAL A 22 8.20 2.08 -5.30
CA VAL A 22 6.82 2.51 -5.06
C VAL A 22 6.70 4.02 -5.27
N LEU A 23 7.62 4.79 -4.69
CA LEU A 23 7.60 6.26 -4.79
C LEU A 23 7.71 6.74 -6.23
N SER A 24 8.46 6.04 -7.06
CA SER A 24 8.67 6.43 -8.46
C SER A 24 7.57 5.92 -9.39
N ASP A 25 6.66 5.09 -8.91
CA ASP A 25 5.60 4.49 -9.73
C ASP A 25 4.26 5.14 -9.41
N HIS A 26 3.79 5.97 -10.35
CA HIS A 26 2.51 6.67 -10.20
C HIS A 26 1.33 5.72 -9.96
N PHE A 27 1.31 4.56 -10.62
CA PHE A 27 0.24 3.59 -10.44
C PHE A 27 0.21 3.04 -9.01
N CYS A 28 1.37 2.69 -8.46
CA CYS A 28 1.45 2.23 -7.07
C CYS A 28 0.95 3.29 -6.11
N LEU A 29 1.37 4.53 -6.27
CA LEU A 29 0.95 5.62 -5.38
C LEU A 29 -0.56 5.86 -5.47
N THR A 30 -1.11 5.85 -6.67
CA THR A 30 -2.55 6.04 -6.86
C THR A 30 -3.35 4.90 -6.23
N ILE A 31 -2.91 3.66 -6.41
CA ILE A 31 -3.57 2.50 -5.81
C ILE A 31 -3.51 2.58 -4.28
N ILE A 32 -2.34 2.84 -3.72
CA ILE A 32 -2.18 2.95 -2.26
C ILE A 32 -3.10 4.03 -1.70
N SER A 33 -3.10 5.20 -2.34
CA SER A 33 -3.96 6.32 -1.92
C SER A 33 -5.43 5.93 -1.89
N ASP A 34 -5.87 5.12 -2.84
CA ASP A 34 -7.26 4.71 -2.96
C ASP A 34 -7.71 3.73 -1.86
N ILE A 35 -6.75 3.00 -1.28
CA ILE A 35 -7.05 1.93 -0.31
C ILE A 35 -6.46 2.15 1.08
N ILE A 36 -6.11 3.38 1.42
CA ILE A 36 -5.66 3.71 2.78
C ILE A 36 -6.83 3.60 3.76
N ASN A 37 -7.95 4.22 3.45
CA ASN A 37 -9.08 4.33 4.37
C ASN A 37 -10.11 3.22 4.20
N ASN A 38 -10.24 2.68 3.00
CA ASN A 38 -11.26 1.69 2.68
C ASN A 38 -10.67 0.51 1.92
N PRO A 39 -10.87 -0.72 2.41
CA PRO A 39 -10.52 -1.89 1.64
C PRO A 39 -11.36 -1.96 0.36
N LYS A 40 -10.75 -2.35 -0.74
CA LYS A 40 -11.42 -2.44 -2.04
C LYS A 40 -11.00 -3.69 -2.81
N THR A 41 -11.88 -4.16 -3.68
CA THR A 41 -11.52 -5.19 -4.66
C THR A 41 -10.67 -4.59 -5.76
N ALA A 42 -9.95 -5.42 -6.51
CA ALA A 42 -9.17 -4.96 -7.65
C ALA A 42 -10.05 -4.28 -8.70
N VAL A 43 -11.26 -4.80 -8.92
CA VAL A 43 -12.22 -4.22 -9.86
C VAL A 43 -12.64 -2.82 -9.42
N ASP A 44 -12.93 -2.65 -8.13
CA ASP A 44 -13.30 -1.34 -7.59
C ASP A 44 -12.15 -0.34 -7.73
N ILE A 45 -10.93 -0.78 -7.43
CA ILE A 45 -9.73 0.07 -7.59
C ILE A 45 -9.60 0.52 -9.05
N SER A 46 -9.73 -0.41 -10.00
CA SER A 46 -9.63 -0.09 -11.43
C SER A 46 -10.69 0.93 -11.85
N ARG A 47 -11.92 0.70 -11.42
CA ARG A 47 -13.04 1.61 -11.73
C ARG A 47 -12.79 3.01 -11.17
N ASP A 48 -12.40 3.09 -9.90
CA ASP A 48 -12.30 4.38 -9.20
C ASP A 48 -11.06 5.17 -9.60
N THR A 49 -9.96 4.48 -9.92
CA THR A 49 -8.69 5.12 -10.30
C THR A 49 -8.54 5.31 -11.81
N LYS A 50 -9.35 4.64 -12.61
CA LYS A 50 -9.24 4.60 -14.07
C LYS A 50 -7.96 3.89 -14.56
N ILE A 51 -7.30 3.15 -13.70
CA ILE A 51 -6.14 2.32 -14.07
C ILE A 51 -6.66 1.02 -14.68
N PRO A 52 -6.09 0.56 -15.81
CA PRO A 52 -6.51 -0.70 -16.41
C PRO A 52 -6.38 -1.87 -15.42
N ILE A 53 -7.35 -2.78 -15.44
CA ILE A 53 -7.44 -3.86 -14.47
C ILE A 53 -6.17 -4.74 -14.44
N SER A 54 -5.57 -5.00 -15.59
CA SER A 54 -4.35 -5.80 -15.66
C SER A 54 -3.19 -5.11 -14.94
N THR A 55 -3.10 -3.79 -15.04
CA THR A 55 -2.10 -2.99 -14.34
C THR A 55 -2.37 -3.02 -12.84
N VAL A 56 -3.64 -2.88 -12.43
CA VAL A 56 -4.01 -2.97 -11.01
C VAL A 56 -3.57 -4.30 -10.42
N TYR A 57 -3.85 -5.42 -11.07
CA TYR A 57 -3.45 -6.74 -10.56
C TYR A 57 -1.94 -6.87 -10.44
N ARG A 58 -1.18 -6.40 -11.41
CA ARG A 58 0.28 -6.47 -11.35
C ARG A 58 0.85 -5.65 -10.21
N ARG A 59 0.33 -4.45 -9.99
CA ARG A 59 0.79 -3.59 -8.89
C ARG A 59 0.37 -4.12 -7.54
N LEU A 60 -0.85 -4.67 -7.43
CA LEU A 60 -1.29 -5.30 -6.18
C LEU A 60 -0.42 -6.51 -5.84
N GLN A 61 -0.05 -7.32 -6.84
CA GLN A 61 0.84 -8.45 -6.62
C GLN A 61 2.20 -7.99 -6.10
N PHE A 62 2.78 -6.97 -6.72
CA PHE A 62 4.05 -6.40 -6.28
C PHE A 62 3.98 -5.88 -4.83
N LEU A 63 2.93 -5.13 -4.52
CA LEU A 63 2.74 -4.59 -3.17
C LEU A 63 2.53 -5.71 -2.14
N GLN A 64 1.77 -6.74 -2.50
CA GLN A 64 1.53 -7.88 -1.64
C GLN A 64 2.80 -8.68 -1.36
N GLU A 65 3.59 -8.95 -2.38
CA GLU A 65 4.85 -9.69 -2.25
C GLU A 65 5.83 -8.96 -1.32
N ASN A 66 5.75 -7.65 -1.26
CA ASN A 66 6.59 -6.82 -0.40
C ASN A 66 5.91 -6.46 0.93
N LYS A 67 4.80 -7.12 1.25
CA LYS A 67 4.10 -7.01 2.53
C LYS A 67 3.58 -5.62 2.84
N LEU A 68 3.20 -4.87 1.81
CA LEU A 68 2.66 -3.52 1.95
C LEU A 68 1.14 -3.47 1.98
N LEU A 69 0.48 -4.62 1.80
CA LEU A 69 -0.98 -4.71 1.79
C LEU A 69 -1.49 -5.67 2.86
N LYS A 70 -2.64 -5.33 3.40
CA LYS A 70 -3.50 -6.25 4.15
C LYS A 70 -4.56 -6.75 3.19
N ILE A 71 -4.70 -8.08 3.10
CA ILE A 71 -5.68 -8.70 2.23
C ILE A 71 -6.66 -9.49 3.07
N THR A 72 -7.93 -9.22 2.88
CA THR A 72 -9.01 -9.99 3.48
C THR A 72 -9.85 -10.55 2.35
N GLY A 73 -10.60 -11.61 2.63
CA GLY A 73 -11.40 -12.25 1.61
C GLY A 73 -12.79 -12.57 2.12
N GLY A 74 -13.66 -12.90 1.18
CA GLY A 74 -15.01 -13.32 1.49
C GLY A 74 -15.57 -14.16 0.35
N ILE A 75 -16.81 -14.61 0.55
CA ILE A 75 -17.54 -15.35 -0.45
C ILE A 75 -18.79 -14.53 -0.77
N GLY A 76 -18.90 -14.12 -2.04
CA GLY A 76 -20.05 -13.38 -2.52
C GLY A 76 -20.87 -14.17 -3.50
N LYS A 77 -21.80 -13.50 -4.19
CA LYS A 77 -22.67 -14.10 -5.21
C LYS A 77 -21.88 -14.79 -6.31
N ASP A 78 -20.76 -14.19 -6.70
CA ASP A 78 -19.97 -14.62 -7.85
C ASP A 78 -18.72 -15.41 -7.43
N GLY A 79 -18.69 -15.94 -6.19
CA GLY A 79 -17.57 -16.70 -5.68
C GLY A 79 -16.70 -15.92 -4.72
N LYS A 80 -15.41 -16.25 -4.67
CA LYS A 80 -14.46 -15.59 -3.77
C LYS A 80 -14.10 -14.20 -4.27
N TYR A 81 -13.94 -13.26 -3.33
CA TYR A 81 -13.39 -11.96 -3.63
C TYR A 81 -12.30 -11.61 -2.60
N PHE A 82 -11.41 -10.70 -2.97
CA PHE A 82 -10.36 -10.20 -2.10
C PHE A 82 -10.47 -8.70 -1.98
N LEU A 83 -10.31 -8.24 -0.73
CA LEU A 83 -10.27 -6.81 -0.40
C LEU A 83 -8.84 -6.46 -0.03
N TYR A 84 -8.34 -5.40 -0.63
CA TYR A 84 -6.98 -4.92 -0.45
C TYR A 84 -7.00 -3.60 0.31
N GLN A 85 -6.15 -3.49 1.31
CA GLN A 85 -5.98 -2.25 2.07
C GLN A 85 -4.50 -1.99 2.29
N SER A 86 -4.10 -0.72 2.22
CA SER A 86 -2.72 -0.33 2.46
C SER A 86 -2.35 -0.50 3.94
N ARG A 87 -1.20 -1.13 4.22
CA ARG A 87 -0.66 -1.22 5.58
C ARG A 87 0.02 0.06 6.01
N MET A 88 0.35 0.94 5.09
CA MET A 88 0.98 2.22 5.41
C MET A 88 0.06 3.38 5.05
N LYS A 89 0.09 4.39 5.89
CA LYS A 89 -0.59 5.66 5.62
C LYS A 89 0.28 6.57 4.77
N GLY A 90 1.59 6.44 4.93
CA GLY A 90 2.55 7.20 4.15
C GLY A 90 3.97 6.79 4.47
N PHE A 91 4.90 7.35 3.73
CA PHE A 91 6.32 7.20 4.02
C PHE A 91 7.05 8.43 3.52
N SER A 92 8.21 8.70 4.11
CA SER A 92 9.05 9.80 3.70
C SER A 92 10.46 9.30 3.39
N THR A 93 11.10 9.96 2.45
CA THR A 93 12.44 9.63 2.02
C THR A 93 13.29 10.89 2.10
N VAL A 94 14.44 10.81 2.77
CA VAL A 94 15.37 11.92 2.92
C VAL A 94 16.77 11.44 2.55
N PHE A 95 17.42 12.18 1.68
CA PHE A 95 18.84 11.99 1.42
C PHE A 95 19.61 13.06 2.20
N ASN A 96 20.52 12.61 3.08
CA ASN A 96 21.26 13.53 3.96
C ASN A 96 22.68 13.83 3.47
N GLY A 97 22.99 13.49 2.23
CA GLY A 97 24.33 13.66 1.66
C GLY A 97 25.23 12.43 1.79
N LYS A 98 24.82 11.45 2.58
CA LYS A 98 25.58 10.20 2.80
C LYS A 98 24.71 8.97 2.57
N SER A 99 23.52 8.97 3.13
CA SER A 99 22.63 7.81 3.07
C SER A 99 21.19 8.26 2.83
N LEU A 100 20.39 7.29 2.44
CA LEU A 100 18.99 7.46 2.22
C LEU A 100 18.25 6.99 3.47
N GLU A 101 17.42 7.85 4.02
CA GLU A 101 16.60 7.54 5.19
C GLU A 101 15.13 7.42 4.76
N ILE A 102 14.52 6.30 5.12
CA ILE A 102 13.11 6.05 4.82
C ILE A 102 12.39 5.78 6.13
N THR A 103 11.31 6.54 6.38
CA THR A 103 10.42 6.32 7.51
C THR A 103 9.03 6.00 6.99
N VAL A 104 8.36 5.05 7.64
CA VAL A 104 7.03 4.59 7.24
C VAL A 104 6.06 4.87 8.38
N THR A 105 4.93 5.47 8.04
CA THR A 105 3.82 5.67 8.98
C THR A 105 2.81 4.55 8.77
N SER A 106 2.54 3.79 9.83
CA SER A 106 1.58 2.69 9.77
C SER A 106 0.16 3.21 9.64
N ASN A 107 -0.66 2.45 8.93
CA ASN A 107 -2.07 2.77 8.76
C ASN A 107 -2.86 2.18 9.94
N LEU A 108 -3.43 3.05 10.77
CA LEU A 108 -4.27 2.64 11.90
C LEU A 108 -5.75 2.53 11.54
N ASN A 109 -6.11 2.83 10.31
CA ASN A 109 -7.48 2.75 9.83
C ASN A 109 -7.84 1.35 9.30
N PHE A 110 -7.15 0.32 9.79
CA PHE A 110 -7.48 -1.05 9.38
C PHE A 110 -8.88 -1.41 9.83
N THR A 111 -9.66 -1.93 8.90
CA THR A 111 -10.92 -2.58 9.23
C THR A 111 -10.58 -3.90 9.90
N ILE A 112 -11.05 -4.05 11.15
CA ILE A 112 -10.91 -5.31 11.87
C ILE A 112 -12.14 -6.14 11.53
N LEU A 113 -11.92 -7.22 10.83
CA LEU A 113 -13.01 -8.15 10.48
C LEU A 113 -12.96 -9.37 11.36
#